data_b91963b4940115338fffdf37e0ae059f
#
_entry.id   b91963b4940115338fffdf37e0ae059f
#
_cell.length_a   1.000
_cell.length_b   1.000
_cell.length_c   1.000
_cell.angle_alpha   90.00
_cell.angle_beta   90.00
_cell.angle_gamma   90.00
#
_symmetry.space_group_name_H-M   'P 1'
#
loop_
_entity.id
_entity.type
_entity.pdbx_description
1 polymer ?
#
loop_
_entity_poly.entity_id
_entity_poly.type
_entity_poly.pdbx_seq_one_letter_code
_entity_poly.pdbx_strand_id
1 'polypeptide(L)'
;MSKHQAILDYLEKLPVGKRVSVRSISNYLQVSDGTAYRAIKEAENRGIVETRPRSGTVRVKSKKAVIEHLTFREIVEITNSEVLAGQEGLEREFNKFYIGAMTEEHILDYVSEGGLLIVGDRTNIQRLALEHDNAVLVTGGFEVDSSILEMGSKG
;
A
#
# COMPACT_ATOMS: atom_id res chain seq x y z
N MET A 1 -19.27 23.07 -0.49
CA MET A 1 -18.51 21.99 -1.20
C MET A 1 -17.89 22.59 -2.46
N SER A 2 -16.62 22.37 -2.69
CA SER A 2 -15.96 22.84 -3.90
C SER A 2 -16.42 22.06 -5.13
N LYS A 3 -16.31 22.68 -6.32
CA LYS A 3 -16.60 22.01 -7.59
C LYS A 3 -15.70 20.77 -7.77
N HIS A 4 -14.45 20.87 -7.33
CA HIS A 4 -13.49 19.77 -7.37
C HIS A 4 -13.97 18.57 -6.55
N GLN A 5 -14.40 18.79 -5.32
CA GLN A 5 -14.91 17.73 -4.45
C GLN A 5 -16.20 17.11 -4.99
N ALA A 6 -17.07 17.92 -5.59
CA ALA A 6 -18.29 17.42 -6.22
C ALA A 6 -17.99 16.44 -7.36
N ILE A 7 -16.94 16.71 -8.14
CA ILE A 7 -16.49 15.82 -9.22
C ILE A 7 -15.96 14.51 -8.65
N LEU A 8 -15.14 14.57 -7.60
CA LEU A 8 -14.61 13.36 -6.96
C LEU A 8 -15.73 12.48 -6.40
N ASP A 9 -16.71 13.09 -5.74
CA ASP A 9 -17.88 12.36 -5.20
C ASP A 9 -18.70 11.72 -6.32
N TYR A 10 -18.89 12.42 -7.42
CA TYR A 10 -19.57 11.89 -8.60
C TYR A 10 -18.84 10.68 -9.18
N LEU A 11 -17.53 10.75 -9.33
CA LEU A 11 -16.72 9.67 -9.89
C LEU A 11 -16.76 8.42 -8.98
N GLU A 12 -16.74 8.60 -7.66
CA GLU A 12 -16.82 7.48 -6.72
C GLU A 12 -18.15 6.71 -6.81
N LYS A 13 -19.23 7.41 -7.15
CA LYS A 13 -20.57 6.82 -7.27
C LYS A 13 -20.83 6.14 -8.62
N LEU A 14 -19.95 6.29 -9.60
CA LEU A 14 -20.11 5.66 -10.90
C LEU A 14 -19.95 4.14 -10.80
N PRO A 15 -20.71 3.37 -11.60
CA PRO A 15 -20.47 1.94 -11.71
C PRO A 15 -19.08 1.64 -12.23
N VAL A 16 -18.48 0.56 -11.73
CA VAL A 16 -17.19 0.07 -12.24
C VAL A 16 -17.31 -0.24 -13.74
N GLY A 17 -16.35 0.23 -14.51
CA GLY A 17 -16.35 0.08 -15.98
C GLY A 17 -16.97 1.26 -16.72
N LYS A 18 -17.62 2.19 -16.02
CA LYS A 18 -18.17 3.39 -16.67
C LYS A 18 -17.05 4.28 -17.18
N ARG A 19 -17.16 4.71 -18.44
CA ARG A 19 -16.20 5.62 -19.07
C ARG A 19 -16.62 7.06 -18.86
N VAL A 20 -15.64 7.92 -18.66
CA VAL A 20 -15.84 9.37 -18.57
C VAL A 20 -14.75 10.09 -19.37
N SER A 21 -15.01 11.34 -19.71
CA SER A 21 -14.02 12.22 -20.31
C SER A 21 -14.05 13.57 -19.60
N VAL A 22 -13.00 14.37 -19.78
CA VAL A 22 -12.99 15.75 -19.27
C VAL A 22 -14.23 16.50 -19.73
N ARG A 23 -14.56 16.41 -21.03
CA ARG A 23 -15.71 17.09 -21.59
C ARG A 23 -17.05 16.56 -21.05
N SER A 24 -17.19 15.24 -20.89
CA SER A 24 -18.42 14.67 -20.34
C SER A 24 -18.67 15.14 -18.90
N ILE A 25 -17.62 15.21 -18.10
CA ILE A 25 -17.69 15.69 -16.71
C ILE A 25 -17.98 17.19 -16.69
N SER A 26 -17.28 17.99 -17.49
CA SER A 26 -17.48 19.43 -17.53
C SER A 26 -18.91 19.81 -17.97
N ASN A 27 -19.45 19.10 -18.95
CA ASN A 27 -20.82 19.33 -19.41
C ASN A 27 -21.86 18.88 -18.38
N TYR A 28 -21.69 17.71 -17.81
CA TYR A 28 -22.65 17.15 -16.86
C TYR A 28 -22.74 17.94 -15.55
N LEU A 29 -21.60 18.32 -15.01
CA LEU A 29 -21.51 19.02 -13.73
C LEU A 29 -21.40 20.54 -13.89
N GLN A 30 -21.39 21.04 -15.12
CA GLN A 30 -21.28 22.46 -15.47
C GLN A 30 -20.07 23.13 -14.78
N VAL A 31 -18.92 22.55 -15.00
CA VAL A 31 -17.61 23.04 -14.53
C VAL A 31 -16.72 23.29 -15.73
N SER A 32 -15.60 24.02 -15.51
CA SER A 32 -14.62 24.22 -16.57
C SER A 32 -13.87 22.92 -16.89
N ASP A 33 -13.36 22.80 -18.11
CA ASP A 33 -12.53 21.66 -18.52
C ASP A 33 -11.29 21.53 -17.65
N GLY A 34 -10.68 22.65 -17.24
CA GLY A 34 -9.53 22.64 -16.34
C GLY A 34 -9.86 22.08 -14.98
N THR A 35 -11.00 22.43 -14.40
CA THR A 35 -11.45 21.89 -13.12
C THR A 35 -11.73 20.39 -13.23
N ALA A 36 -12.42 19.97 -14.30
CA ALA A 36 -12.69 18.57 -14.57
C ALA A 36 -11.39 17.76 -14.73
N TYR A 37 -10.43 18.29 -15.48
CA TYR A 37 -9.13 17.64 -15.71
C TYR A 37 -8.37 17.41 -14.40
N ARG A 38 -8.29 18.46 -13.56
CA ARG A 38 -7.58 18.34 -12.27
C ARG A 38 -8.25 17.33 -11.35
N ALA A 39 -9.58 17.30 -11.31
CA ALA A 39 -10.31 16.33 -10.49
C ALA A 39 -10.13 14.91 -10.99
N ILE A 40 -10.13 14.69 -12.30
CA ILE A 40 -9.87 13.37 -12.88
C ILE A 40 -8.45 12.90 -12.55
N LYS A 41 -7.45 13.80 -12.63
CA LYS A 41 -6.07 13.46 -12.23
C LYS A 41 -5.97 13.07 -10.77
N GLU A 42 -6.64 13.77 -9.88
CA GLU A 42 -6.67 13.40 -8.47
C GLU A 42 -7.38 12.06 -8.25
N ALA A 43 -8.49 11.81 -8.93
CA ALA A 43 -9.20 10.54 -8.87
C ALA A 43 -8.33 9.38 -9.37
N GLU A 44 -7.52 9.61 -10.41
CA GLU A 44 -6.55 8.65 -10.92
C GLU A 44 -5.48 8.34 -9.85
N ASN A 45 -4.95 9.37 -9.19
CA ASN A 45 -3.99 9.21 -8.10
C ASN A 45 -4.57 8.46 -6.89
N ARG A 46 -5.87 8.64 -6.64
CA ARG A 46 -6.58 7.92 -5.57
C ARG A 46 -7.02 6.50 -5.98
N GLY A 47 -6.80 6.09 -7.23
CA GLY A 47 -7.18 4.78 -7.73
C GLY A 47 -8.68 4.59 -7.99
N ILE A 48 -9.45 5.69 -8.07
CA ILE A 48 -10.89 5.65 -8.38
C ILE A 48 -11.11 5.40 -9.87
N VAL A 49 -10.29 6.03 -10.71
CA VAL A 49 -10.35 5.90 -12.16
C VAL A 49 -8.98 5.54 -12.72
N GLU A 50 -8.97 5.00 -13.94
CA GLU A 50 -7.75 4.65 -14.65
C GLU A 50 -7.85 5.17 -16.07
N THR A 51 -6.82 5.87 -16.55
CA THR A 51 -6.74 6.30 -17.95
C THR A 51 -6.08 5.20 -18.77
N ARG A 52 -6.79 4.69 -19.76
CA ARG A 52 -6.32 3.60 -20.63
C ARG A 52 -6.11 4.12 -22.05
N PRO A 53 -5.04 3.69 -22.73
CA PRO A 53 -4.87 4.02 -24.14
C PRO A 53 -6.12 3.60 -24.95
N ARG A 54 -6.61 4.49 -25.81
CA ARG A 54 -7.79 4.29 -26.68
C ARG A 54 -9.15 4.20 -25.97
N SER A 55 -9.18 3.90 -24.66
CA SER A 55 -10.45 3.74 -23.93
C SER A 55 -10.81 4.96 -23.09
N GLY A 56 -9.87 5.90 -22.88
CA GLY A 56 -10.08 7.05 -22.03
C GLY A 56 -10.07 6.71 -20.55
N THR A 57 -10.76 7.51 -19.74
CA THR A 57 -10.83 7.34 -18.30
C THR A 57 -11.97 6.40 -17.92
N VAL A 58 -11.67 5.37 -17.13
CA VAL A 58 -12.62 4.32 -16.74
C VAL A 58 -12.68 4.23 -15.23
N ARG A 59 -13.89 4.13 -14.67
CA ARG A 59 -14.10 3.83 -13.25
C ARG A 59 -13.61 2.42 -12.97
N VAL A 60 -12.64 2.27 -12.09
CA VAL A 60 -12.09 0.97 -11.71
C VAL A 60 -12.44 0.65 -10.27
N LYS A 61 -12.49 -0.64 -9.96
CA LYS A 61 -12.58 -1.09 -8.57
C LYS A 61 -11.31 -0.60 -7.88
N SER A 62 -11.46 0.23 -6.86
CA SER A 62 -10.34 0.80 -6.14
C SER A 62 -9.37 -0.30 -5.72
N LYS A 63 -8.12 -0.23 -6.19
CA LYS A 63 -7.04 -1.11 -5.72
C LYS A 63 -6.59 -0.74 -4.30
N LYS A 64 -7.12 0.32 -3.77
CA LYS A 64 -7.07 0.63 -2.36
C LYS A 64 -8.11 -0.18 -1.58
N ALA A 65 -8.09 -1.48 -1.70
CA ALA A 65 -8.30 -2.28 -0.52
C ALA A 65 -7.06 -2.06 0.35
N VAL A 66 -6.85 -0.84 0.75
CA VAL A 66 -5.78 -0.49 1.62
C VAL A 66 -6.22 -0.94 2.99
N ILE A 67 -5.51 -1.77 3.44
CA ILE A 67 -5.02 -1.96 4.77
C ILE A 67 -4.61 -0.57 5.32
N GLU A 68 -5.58 0.30 5.54
CA GLU A 68 -5.30 1.64 6.03
C GLU A 68 -4.81 1.63 7.46
N HIS A 69 -5.14 0.60 8.24
CA HIS A 69 -4.81 0.49 9.65
C HIS A 69 -4.68 -0.98 10.07
N LEU A 70 -3.73 -1.71 9.48
CA LEU A 70 -3.44 -3.07 9.89
C LEU A 70 -2.34 -3.08 10.95
N THR A 71 -2.57 -3.78 12.05
CA THR A 71 -1.54 -4.00 13.08
C THR A 71 -0.75 -5.27 12.77
N PHE A 72 0.45 -5.37 13.33
CA PHE A 72 1.22 -6.60 13.22
C PHE A 72 0.50 -7.78 13.88
N ARG A 73 -0.27 -7.55 14.94
CA ARG A 73 -1.09 -8.60 15.58
C ARG A 73 -2.10 -9.20 14.60
N GLU A 74 -2.76 -8.37 13.80
CA GLU A 74 -3.71 -8.83 12.80
C GLU A 74 -3.02 -9.69 11.73
N ILE A 75 -1.80 -9.35 11.33
CA ILE A 75 -1.02 -10.18 10.41
C ILE A 75 -0.71 -11.55 11.03
N VAL A 76 -0.31 -11.57 12.30
CA VAL A 76 -0.07 -12.84 13.01
C VAL A 76 -1.31 -13.72 12.99
N GLU A 77 -2.47 -13.15 13.25
CA GLU A 77 -3.74 -13.88 13.26
C GLU A 77 -4.14 -14.37 11.86
N ILE A 78 -4.05 -13.51 10.85
CA ILE A 78 -4.41 -13.82 9.46
C ILE A 78 -3.51 -14.93 8.90
N THR A 79 -2.22 -14.88 9.18
CA THR A 79 -1.23 -15.83 8.65
C THR A 79 -1.01 -17.04 9.57
N ASN A 80 -1.62 -17.06 10.74
CA ASN A 80 -1.40 -18.07 11.77
C ASN A 80 0.10 -18.24 12.09
N SER A 81 0.79 -17.12 12.23
CA SER A 81 2.22 -17.08 12.46
C SER A 81 2.57 -17.17 13.94
N GLU A 82 3.79 -17.60 14.24
CA GLU A 82 4.37 -17.58 15.58
C GLU A 82 5.18 -16.29 15.77
N VAL A 83 4.99 -15.62 16.90
CA VAL A 83 5.76 -14.42 17.25
C VAL A 83 7.05 -14.86 17.95
N LEU A 84 8.19 -14.63 17.30
CA LEU A 84 9.49 -15.04 17.82
C LEU A 84 10.18 -13.95 18.65
N ALA A 85 9.91 -12.68 18.35
CA ALA A 85 10.50 -11.54 19.05
C ALA A 85 9.62 -10.29 18.83
N GLY A 86 9.82 -9.28 19.64
CA GLY A 86 9.15 -7.99 19.44
C GLY A 86 7.67 -7.96 19.84
N GLN A 87 7.25 -8.76 20.82
CA GLN A 87 5.87 -8.83 21.26
C GLN A 87 5.28 -7.47 21.64
N GLU A 88 6.09 -6.57 22.13
CA GLU A 88 5.68 -5.22 22.52
C GLU A 88 5.25 -4.34 21.33
N GLY A 89 5.70 -4.69 20.13
CA GLY A 89 5.38 -3.95 18.92
C GLY A 89 4.15 -4.44 18.14
N LEU A 90 3.45 -5.48 18.64
CA LEU A 90 2.34 -6.10 17.90
C LEU A 90 1.16 -5.16 17.62
N GLU A 91 0.95 -4.17 18.47
CA GLU A 91 -0.15 -3.20 18.30
C GLU A 91 0.21 -2.04 17.36
N ARG A 92 1.43 -1.98 16.87
CA ARG A 92 1.83 -0.96 15.89
C ARG A 92 1.16 -1.21 14.55
N GLU A 93 0.73 -0.12 13.93
CA GLU A 93 0.13 -0.14 12.59
C GLU A 93 1.21 -0.03 11.52
N PHE A 94 0.95 -0.66 10.37
CA PHE A 94 1.79 -0.50 9.20
C PHE A 94 0.93 -0.44 7.94
N ASN A 95 1.47 0.13 6.89
CA ASN A 95 0.77 0.30 5.62
C ASN A 95 1.63 -0.06 4.40
N LYS A 96 2.80 -0.63 4.62
CA LYS A 96 3.76 -0.97 3.58
C LYS A 96 4.24 -2.40 3.72
N PHE A 97 4.34 -3.07 2.58
CA PHE A 97 4.92 -4.40 2.49
C PHE A 97 6.10 -4.39 1.54
N TYR A 98 7.08 -5.22 1.84
CA TYR A 98 8.22 -5.45 0.96
C TYR A 98 8.44 -6.94 0.83
N ILE A 99 8.74 -7.40 -0.39
CA ILE A 99 9.12 -8.79 -0.63
C ILE A 99 10.64 -8.84 -0.75
N GLY A 100 11.29 -9.60 0.12
CA GLY A 100 12.73 -9.71 0.20
C GLY A 100 13.35 -10.63 -0.85
N ALA A 101 12.89 -10.56 -2.09
CA ALA A 101 13.38 -11.38 -3.20
C ALA A 101 14.48 -10.70 -4.02
N MET A 102 14.86 -9.48 -3.63
CA MET A 102 15.88 -8.68 -4.32
C MET A 102 17.22 -8.73 -3.59
N THR A 103 18.27 -8.22 -4.25
CA THR A 103 19.56 -8.01 -3.59
C THR A 103 19.46 -6.92 -2.52
N GLU A 104 20.42 -6.90 -1.58
CA GLU A 104 20.47 -5.87 -0.53
C GLU A 104 20.45 -4.45 -1.11
N GLU A 105 21.21 -4.21 -2.17
CA GLU A 105 21.26 -2.89 -2.83
C GLU A 105 19.90 -2.43 -3.32
N HIS A 106 19.14 -3.33 -3.95
CA HIS A 106 17.83 -3.01 -4.46
C HIS A 106 16.81 -2.83 -3.34
N ILE A 107 16.90 -3.61 -2.27
CA ILE A 107 16.01 -3.48 -1.11
C ILE A 107 16.21 -2.11 -0.45
N LEU A 108 17.44 -1.64 -0.30
CA LEU A 108 17.74 -0.33 0.27
C LEU A 108 17.05 0.83 -0.46
N ASP A 109 16.80 0.69 -1.74
CA ASP A 109 16.11 1.72 -2.53
C ASP A 109 14.62 1.84 -2.18
N TYR A 110 14.03 0.80 -1.61
CA TYR A 110 12.58 0.74 -1.33
C TYR A 110 12.23 0.76 0.16
N VAL A 111 13.13 0.28 1.01
CA VAL A 111 12.87 0.11 2.44
C VAL A 111 12.86 1.46 3.16
N SER A 112 11.74 1.77 3.77
CA SER A 112 11.60 2.86 4.72
C SER A 112 11.13 2.29 6.05
N GLU A 113 11.24 3.05 7.12
CA GLU A 113 10.81 2.61 8.46
C GLU A 113 9.31 2.29 8.54
N GLY A 114 8.94 1.42 9.45
CA GLY A 114 7.55 1.15 9.82
C GLY A 114 6.81 0.20 8.90
N GLY A 115 7.49 -0.53 8.03
CA GLY A 115 6.89 -1.53 7.15
C GLY A 115 7.03 -2.97 7.63
N LEU A 116 6.57 -3.90 6.81
CA LEU A 116 6.72 -5.33 6.99
C LEU A 116 7.48 -5.93 5.81
N LEU A 117 8.62 -6.55 6.07
CA LEU A 117 9.38 -7.28 5.06
C LEU A 117 9.06 -8.76 5.13
N ILE A 118 8.69 -9.35 4.00
CA ILE A 118 8.41 -10.76 3.86
C ILE A 118 9.62 -11.42 3.20
N VAL A 119 10.27 -12.36 3.88
CA VAL A 119 11.51 -12.97 3.45
C VAL A 119 11.59 -14.42 3.94
N GLY A 120 12.40 -15.25 3.26
CA GLY A 120 12.71 -16.60 3.71
C GLY A 120 13.90 -16.64 4.67
N ASP A 121 14.85 -17.53 4.37
CA ASP A 121 16.01 -17.83 5.25
C ASP A 121 17.21 -16.87 5.08
N ARG A 122 17.06 -15.80 4.34
CA ARG A 122 18.15 -14.84 4.08
C ARG A 122 18.40 -13.94 5.29
N THR A 123 19.28 -14.36 6.18
CA THR A 123 19.61 -13.65 7.43
C THR A 123 20.07 -12.20 7.19
N ASN A 124 20.84 -11.97 6.10
CA ASN A 124 21.30 -10.62 5.75
C ASN A 124 20.14 -9.67 5.45
N ILE A 125 19.10 -10.15 4.79
CA ILE A 125 17.91 -9.36 4.46
C ILE A 125 17.06 -9.13 5.73
N GLN A 126 16.91 -10.15 6.57
CA GLN A 126 16.23 -10.03 7.86
C GLN A 126 16.89 -8.93 8.71
N ARG A 127 18.21 -8.94 8.80
CA ARG A 127 18.98 -7.94 9.54
C ARG A 127 18.79 -6.55 8.97
N LEU A 128 18.87 -6.42 7.66
CA LEU A 128 18.69 -5.14 6.96
C LEU A 128 17.33 -4.51 7.29
N ALA A 129 16.27 -5.30 7.27
CA ALA A 129 14.93 -4.82 7.61
C ALA A 129 14.85 -4.29 9.04
N LEU A 130 15.40 -5.02 10.00
CA LEU A 130 15.40 -4.63 11.40
C LEU A 130 16.26 -3.38 11.66
N GLU A 131 17.38 -3.25 10.96
CA GLU A 131 18.24 -2.04 11.05
C GLU A 131 17.53 -0.78 10.57
N HIS A 132 16.52 -0.93 9.70
CA HIS A 132 15.73 0.18 9.17
C HIS A 132 14.33 0.25 9.79
N ASP A 133 14.19 -0.26 11.02
CA ASP A 133 12.95 -0.21 11.81
C ASP A 133 11.72 -0.80 11.12
N ASN A 134 11.91 -1.93 10.44
CA ASN A 134 10.83 -2.71 9.86
C ASN A 134 10.62 -4.01 10.63
N ALA A 135 9.40 -4.52 10.61
CA ALA A 135 9.12 -5.87 11.05
C ALA A 135 9.47 -6.89 9.95
N VAL A 136 9.70 -8.12 10.35
CA VAL A 136 10.06 -9.20 9.42
C VAL A 136 9.11 -10.36 9.60
N LEU A 137 8.54 -10.83 8.49
CA LEU A 137 7.78 -12.08 8.42
C LEU A 137 8.63 -13.12 7.70
N VAL A 138 9.07 -14.14 8.43
CA VAL A 138 9.88 -15.23 7.86
C VAL A 138 8.94 -16.32 7.35
N THR A 139 9.05 -16.62 6.07
CA THR A 139 8.27 -17.67 5.40
C THR A 139 9.06 -18.97 5.30
N GLY A 140 8.36 -20.09 5.11
CA GLY A 140 8.99 -21.38 4.88
C GLY A 140 9.34 -22.16 6.14
N GLY A 141 9.00 -21.65 7.32
CA GLY A 141 9.27 -22.33 8.59
C GLY A 141 10.74 -22.44 8.95
N PHE A 142 11.60 -21.60 8.42
CA PHE A 142 13.03 -21.59 8.70
C PHE A 142 13.34 -21.12 10.11
N GLU A 143 14.38 -21.68 10.71
CA GLU A 143 14.90 -21.18 11.97
C GLU A 143 15.52 -19.79 11.79
N VAL A 144 15.32 -18.93 12.79
CA VAL A 144 15.84 -17.57 12.78
C VAL A 144 17.07 -17.51 13.70
N ASP A 145 18.15 -16.89 13.19
CA ASP A 145 19.39 -16.71 13.93
C ASP A 145 19.13 -15.94 15.24
N SER A 146 19.82 -16.33 16.30
CA SER A 146 19.66 -15.71 17.63
C SER A 146 19.99 -14.22 17.62
N SER A 147 20.94 -13.78 16.78
CA SER A 147 21.28 -12.35 16.63
C SER A 147 20.12 -11.55 16.06
N ILE A 148 19.35 -12.15 15.15
CA ILE A 148 18.14 -11.52 14.57
C ILE A 148 17.04 -11.40 15.63
N LEU A 149 16.84 -12.44 16.44
CA LEU A 149 15.87 -12.41 17.54
C LEU A 149 16.19 -11.32 18.58
N GLU A 150 17.46 -11.13 18.89
CA GLU A 150 17.91 -10.06 19.80
C GLU A 150 17.60 -8.68 19.20
N MET A 151 17.87 -8.47 17.93
CA MET A 151 17.55 -7.22 17.25
C MET A 151 16.05 -6.94 17.25
N GLY A 152 15.24 -7.95 16.98
CA GLY A 152 13.78 -7.84 16.98
C GLY A 152 13.20 -7.50 18.36
N SER A 153 13.87 -7.90 19.43
CA SER A 153 13.43 -7.63 20.80
C SER A 153 13.80 -6.23 21.28
N LYS A 154 14.76 -5.57 20.68
CA LYS A 154 15.23 -4.22 21.04
C LYS A 154 14.45 -3.10 20.38
N GLY A 155 13.76 -3.38 19.32
CA GLY A 155 12.94 -2.44 18.55
C GLY A 155 11.46 -2.56 18.91
#